data_38ba33c7c6a76fc4e47d19693cae89b1
#
_entry.id   38ba33c7c6a76fc4e47d19693cae89b1
#
_cell.length_a   1.000
_cell.length_b   1.000
_cell.length_c   1.000
_cell.angle_alpha   90.00
_cell.angle_beta   90.00
_cell.angle_gamma   90.00
#
_symmetry.space_group_name_H-M   'P 1'
#
loop_
_entity.id
_entity.type
_entity.pdbx_description
1 polymer ?
#
loop_
_entity_poly.entity_id
_entity_poly.type
_entity_poly.pdbx_seq_one_letter_code
_entity_poly.pdbx_strand_id
1 'polypeptide(L)'
;MNTPESLKHTKWECKYHIVWIPKYRKKSLYKELRQYLGEMLKDLASQKECRILEGHLMSDHVHILISIPPKYSVSQVVGFIKGKSAISIARTYTGRRKNFTGQSFWARGYYVSTVGRDEETVRNYIKHQEEEDKRIDQLDLF
;
A
#
# COMPACT_ATOMS: atom_id res chain seq x y z
N MET A 1 13.61 -13.87 -5.86
CA MET A 1 14.68 -13.69 -6.73
C MET A 1 14.80 -12.31 -7.21
N ASN A 2 15.97 -11.83 -7.24
CA ASN A 2 16.22 -10.44 -7.58
C ASN A 2 16.58 -10.26 -9.04
N THR A 3 15.72 -10.80 -9.91
CA THR A 3 15.92 -10.63 -11.33
C THR A 3 15.48 -9.23 -11.72
N PRO A 4 16.33 -8.47 -12.40
CA PRO A 4 15.94 -7.14 -12.85
C PRO A 4 14.75 -7.21 -13.80
N GLU A 5 13.88 -6.23 -13.69
CA GLU A 5 12.78 -6.10 -14.62
C GLU A 5 13.27 -5.36 -15.85
N SER A 6 12.49 -5.39 -16.92
CA SER A 6 12.93 -4.78 -18.14
C SER A 6 11.81 -4.06 -18.85
N LEU A 7 12.16 -2.95 -19.44
CA LEU A 7 11.40 -2.31 -20.49
C LEU A 7 12.08 -2.72 -21.78
N LYS A 8 11.57 -2.24 -22.91
CA LYS A 8 11.98 -2.73 -24.22
C LYS A 8 13.48 -2.91 -24.39
N HIS A 9 14.27 -1.92 -24.03
CA HIS A 9 15.72 -1.98 -24.17
C HIS A 9 16.43 -1.61 -22.88
N THR A 10 15.73 -1.60 -21.77
CA THR A 10 16.25 -1.12 -20.52
C THR A 10 15.93 -2.10 -19.43
N LYS A 11 16.93 -2.48 -18.66
CA LYS A 11 16.71 -3.28 -17.47
C LYS A 11 16.71 -2.37 -16.25
N TRP A 12 15.86 -2.67 -15.28
CA TRP A 12 15.75 -1.81 -14.12
C TRP A 12 15.34 -2.60 -12.90
N GLU A 13 15.63 -2.01 -11.76
CA GLU A 13 15.33 -2.65 -10.48
C GLU A 13 15.11 -1.52 -9.49
N CYS A 14 13.89 -1.00 -9.51
CA CYS A 14 13.53 0.15 -8.70
C CYS A 14 12.47 -0.28 -7.70
N LYS A 15 12.91 -0.62 -6.50
CA LYS A 15 12.03 -1.13 -5.46
C LYS A 15 12.06 -0.22 -4.27
N TYR A 16 10.90 -0.08 -3.65
CA TYR A 16 10.71 0.86 -2.56
C TYR A 16 9.89 0.24 -1.45
N HIS A 17 10.23 0.61 -0.24
CA HIS A 17 9.47 0.31 0.94
C HIS A 17 8.64 1.55 1.26
N ILE A 18 7.33 1.44 1.28
CA ILE A 18 6.45 2.59 1.41
C ILE A 18 5.44 2.34 2.52
N VAL A 19 5.19 3.37 3.33
CA VAL A 19 4.26 3.30 4.45
C VAL A 19 3.37 4.53 4.43
N TRP A 20 2.06 4.33 4.61
CA TRP A 20 1.16 5.44 4.85
C TRP A 20 0.03 5.01 5.76
N ILE A 21 -0.73 5.96 6.27
CA ILE A 21 -1.70 5.71 7.31
C ILE A 21 -3.07 6.28 6.95
N PRO A 22 -4.14 5.70 7.48
CA PRO A 22 -5.45 6.32 7.36
C PRO A 22 -5.53 7.53 8.28
N LYS A 23 -6.45 8.44 7.97
CA LYS A 23 -6.71 9.54 8.88
C LYS A 23 -7.26 8.96 10.18
N TYR A 24 -6.99 9.65 11.27
CA TYR A 24 -7.40 9.19 12.58
C TYR A 24 -8.89 8.82 12.61
N ARG A 25 -9.73 9.69 12.06
CA ARG A 25 -11.18 9.46 12.07
C ARG A 25 -11.62 8.28 11.23
N LYS A 26 -10.75 7.74 10.40
CA LYS A 26 -11.08 6.63 9.51
C LYS A 26 -10.47 5.31 9.94
N LYS A 27 -9.87 5.27 11.12
CA LYS A 27 -9.19 4.05 11.56
C LYS A 27 -10.11 2.85 11.69
N SER A 28 -11.31 3.03 12.21
CA SER A 28 -12.18 1.88 12.38
C SER A 28 -12.66 1.37 11.03
N LEU A 29 -12.97 2.26 10.10
CA LEU A 29 -13.34 1.82 8.75
C LEU A 29 -12.17 1.10 8.09
N TYR A 30 -10.96 1.63 8.25
CA TYR A 30 -9.77 1.01 7.71
C TYR A 30 -9.62 -0.43 8.23
N LYS A 31 -9.80 -0.63 9.53
CA LYS A 31 -9.67 -1.97 10.10
C LYS A 31 -10.67 -2.94 9.48
N GLU A 32 -11.88 -2.49 9.24
CA GLU A 32 -12.90 -3.34 8.63
C GLU A 32 -12.58 -3.68 7.17
N LEU A 33 -11.91 -2.76 6.48
CA LEU A 33 -11.65 -2.92 5.05
C LEU A 33 -10.36 -3.66 4.74
N ARG A 34 -9.53 -3.93 5.74
CA ARG A 34 -8.20 -4.48 5.46
C ARG A 34 -8.22 -5.70 4.57
N GLN A 35 -9.18 -6.58 4.79
CA GLN A 35 -9.21 -7.83 4.02
C GLN A 35 -9.48 -7.58 2.52
N TYR A 36 -10.05 -6.44 2.18
CA TYR A 36 -10.34 -6.11 0.78
C TYR A 36 -9.31 -5.18 0.16
N LEU A 37 -8.61 -4.43 0.98
CA LEU A 37 -7.68 -3.43 0.48
C LEU A 37 -6.49 -4.04 -0.25
N GLY A 38 -6.06 -5.21 0.18
CA GLY A 38 -4.90 -5.84 -0.45
C GLY A 38 -5.07 -6.00 -1.95
N GLU A 39 -6.20 -6.58 -2.35
CA GLU A 39 -6.46 -6.78 -3.77
C GLU A 39 -6.64 -5.46 -4.49
N MET A 40 -7.34 -4.53 -3.86
CA MET A 40 -7.54 -3.21 -4.45
C MET A 40 -6.22 -2.51 -4.73
N LEU A 41 -5.30 -2.54 -3.77
CA LEU A 41 -4.02 -1.88 -3.94
C LEU A 41 -3.18 -2.55 -5.02
N LYS A 42 -3.23 -3.88 -5.10
CA LYS A 42 -2.53 -4.60 -6.15
C LYS A 42 -3.06 -4.23 -7.53
N ASP A 43 -4.38 -4.17 -7.65
CA ASP A 43 -4.99 -3.80 -8.93
C ASP A 43 -4.59 -2.39 -9.35
N LEU A 44 -4.61 -1.47 -8.40
CA LEU A 44 -4.25 -0.09 -8.71
C LEU A 44 -2.79 0.03 -9.09
N ALA A 45 -1.92 -0.70 -8.39
CA ALA A 45 -0.50 -0.71 -8.74
C ALA A 45 -0.30 -1.21 -10.16
N SER A 46 -1.00 -2.28 -10.54
CA SER A 46 -0.82 -2.84 -11.87
C SER A 46 -1.29 -1.90 -12.96
N GLN A 47 -2.23 -1.01 -12.67
CA GLN A 47 -2.66 -0.01 -13.65
C GLN A 47 -1.54 0.97 -13.98
N LYS A 48 -0.55 1.09 -13.12
CA LYS A 48 0.64 1.90 -13.36
C LYS A 48 1.86 1.03 -13.65
N GLU A 49 1.62 -0.21 -14.06
CA GLU A 49 2.71 -1.13 -14.38
C GLU A 49 3.65 -1.37 -13.22
N CYS A 50 3.17 -1.13 -12.02
CA CYS A 50 3.90 -1.41 -10.81
C CYS A 50 3.48 -2.77 -10.25
N ARG A 51 4.31 -3.32 -9.38
CA ARG A 51 4.01 -4.61 -8.80
C ARG A 51 4.30 -4.57 -7.30
N ILE A 52 3.29 -4.90 -6.51
CA ILE A 52 3.49 -5.03 -5.07
C ILE A 52 4.06 -6.42 -4.82
N LEU A 53 5.30 -6.44 -4.33
CA LEU A 53 6.04 -7.68 -4.10
C LEU A 53 5.70 -8.29 -2.75
N GLU A 54 5.43 -7.44 -1.78
CA GLU A 54 5.08 -7.85 -0.45
C GLU A 54 4.29 -6.73 0.17
N GLY A 55 3.30 -7.05 0.98
CA GLY A 55 2.53 -6.00 1.61
C GLY A 55 1.77 -6.53 2.80
N HIS A 56 1.47 -5.62 3.72
CA HIS A 56 0.66 -5.93 4.87
C HIS A 56 -0.13 -4.71 5.28
N LEU A 57 -1.38 -4.96 5.60
CA LEU A 57 -2.28 -3.90 6.07
C LEU A 57 -2.36 -4.04 7.58
N MET A 58 -1.49 -3.30 8.25
CA MET A 58 -1.40 -3.36 9.70
C MET A 58 -2.56 -2.61 10.35
N SER A 59 -2.67 -2.73 11.67
CA SER A 59 -3.83 -2.18 12.36
C SER A 59 -3.97 -0.67 12.17
N ASP A 60 -2.88 0.02 11.91
CA ASP A 60 -2.92 1.48 11.80
C ASP A 60 -2.15 2.03 10.60
N HIS A 61 -1.63 1.18 9.72
CA HIS A 61 -0.93 1.68 8.54
C HIS A 61 -0.81 0.61 7.46
N VAL A 62 -0.54 1.09 6.25
CA VAL A 62 -0.25 0.26 5.09
C VAL A 62 1.26 0.19 4.93
N HIS A 63 1.77 -1.00 4.61
CA HIS A 63 3.19 -1.26 4.58
C HIS A 63 3.45 -2.12 3.35
N ILE A 64 4.11 -1.58 2.33
CA ILE A 64 4.31 -2.33 1.09
C ILE A 64 5.74 -2.24 0.59
N LEU A 65 6.13 -3.30 -0.12
CA LEU A 65 7.34 -3.32 -0.94
C LEU A 65 6.86 -3.34 -2.38
N ILE A 66 7.22 -2.34 -3.16
CA ILE A 66 6.67 -2.16 -4.50
C ILE A 66 7.77 -1.90 -5.51
N SER A 67 7.62 -2.50 -6.69
CA SER A 67 8.50 -2.28 -7.83
C SER A 67 7.83 -1.27 -8.74
N ILE A 68 8.53 -0.17 -9.05
CA ILE A 68 7.99 0.92 -9.85
C ILE A 68 8.89 1.12 -11.07
N PRO A 69 8.33 1.08 -12.29
CA PRO A 69 9.16 1.32 -13.47
C PRO A 69 9.70 2.75 -13.47
N PRO A 70 10.89 2.95 -14.05
CA PRO A 70 11.54 4.26 -13.97
C PRO A 70 10.80 5.39 -14.68
N LYS A 71 9.81 5.05 -15.50
CA LYS A 71 9.04 6.11 -16.17
C LYS A 71 8.07 6.83 -15.26
N TYR A 72 7.85 6.31 -14.03
CA TYR A 72 6.98 6.97 -13.05
C TYR A 72 7.78 7.34 -11.81
N SER A 73 7.43 8.46 -11.22
CA SER A 73 7.99 8.82 -9.94
C SER A 73 7.23 8.10 -8.82
N VAL A 74 7.87 7.97 -7.67
CA VAL A 74 7.20 7.41 -6.50
C VAL A 74 5.96 8.22 -6.16
N SER A 75 6.07 9.54 -6.20
CA SER A 75 4.93 10.40 -5.83
C SER A 75 3.76 10.22 -6.77
N GLN A 76 4.01 10.04 -8.07
CA GLN A 76 2.93 9.78 -9.02
C GLN A 76 2.20 8.49 -8.69
N VAL A 77 2.96 7.43 -8.41
CA VAL A 77 2.37 6.13 -8.13
C VAL A 77 1.61 6.14 -6.81
N VAL A 78 2.23 6.67 -5.75
CA VAL A 78 1.58 6.71 -4.45
C VAL A 78 0.35 7.59 -4.48
N GLY A 79 0.44 8.74 -5.15
CA GLY A 79 -0.70 9.63 -5.30
C GLY A 79 -1.86 8.95 -6.02
N PHE A 80 -1.55 8.22 -7.08
CA PHE A 80 -2.57 7.47 -7.81
C PHE A 80 -3.23 6.42 -6.92
N ILE A 81 -2.42 5.62 -6.24
CA ILE A 81 -2.94 4.53 -5.42
C ILE A 81 -3.77 5.09 -4.26
N LYS A 82 -3.26 6.09 -3.55
CA LYS A 82 -3.99 6.67 -2.43
C LYS A 82 -5.28 7.33 -2.89
N GLY A 83 -5.19 8.10 -3.98
CA GLY A 83 -6.37 8.81 -4.48
C GLY A 83 -7.45 7.87 -4.97
N LYS A 84 -7.09 6.90 -5.79
CA LYS A 84 -8.08 6.00 -6.35
C LYS A 84 -8.67 5.06 -5.30
N SER A 85 -7.84 4.58 -4.37
CA SER A 85 -8.36 3.72 -3.33
C SER A 85 -9.31 4.48 -2.42
N ALA A 86 -9.02 5.73 -2.10
CA ALA A 86 -9.92 6.53 -1.28
C ALA A 86 -11.28 6.73 -1.95
N ILE A 87 -11.27 7.00 -3.26
CA ILE A 87 -12.51 7.17 -4.00
C ILE A 87 -13.29 5.87 -4.04
N SER A 88 -12.61 4.77 -4.29
CA SER A 88 -13.25 3.46 -4.34
C SER A 88 -13.90 3.11 -3.00
N ILE A 89 -13.18 3.37 -1.91
CA ILE A 89 -13.71 3.13 -0.57
C ILE A 89 -14.96 3.97 -0.33
N ALA A 90 -14.91 5.23 -0.72
CA ALA A 90 -16.04 6.12 -0.54
C ALA A 90 -17.28 5.60 -1.25
N ARG A 91 -17.10 5.17 -2.49
CA ARG A 91 -18.22 4.73 -3.29
C ARG A 91 -18.78 3.40 -2.84
N THR A 92 -17.93 2.51 -2.39
CA THR A 92 -18.31 1.13 -2.15
C THR A 92 -18.71 0.87 -0.72
N TYR A 93 -18.02 1.48 0.22
CA TYR A 93 -18.12 1.07 1.62
C TYR A 93 -18.68 2.11 2.57
N THR A 94 -18.75 3.37 2.17
CA THR A 94 -19.27 4.41 3.06
C THR A 94 -20.65 4.89 2.68
N GLY A 95 -21.28 4.25 1.68
CA GLY A 95 -22.60 4.63 1.22
C GLY A 95 -22.60 5.91 0.44
N ARG A 96 -21.44 6.42 0.14
CA ARG A 96 -21.28 7.52 -0.66
C ARG A 96 -22.07 8.70 -0.37
N ARG A 97 -21.54 9.77 -0.18
CA ARG A 97 -22.17 11.02 -0.02
C ARG A 97 -21.91 11.83 -1.24
N LYS A 98 -22.80 12.73 -1.58
CA LYS A 98 -22.61 13.57 -2.72
C LYS A 98 -21.32 14.35 -2.64
N ASN A 99 -20.98 14.82 -1.46
CA ASN A 99 -19.83 15.67 -1.31
C ASN A 99 -18.57 14.94 -0.88
N PHE A 100 -18.60 13.63 -0.92
CA PHE A 100 -17.41 12.86 -0.55
C PHE A 100 -16.41 12.91 -1.69
N THR A 101 -15.22 13.39 -1.41
CA THR A 101 -14.17 13.51 -2.41
C THR A 101 -13.18 12.38 -2.36
N GLY A 102 -13.20 11.58 -1.32
CA GLY A 102 -12.21 10.53 -1.13
C GLY A 102 -10.94 11.02 -0.47
N GLN A 103 -10.76 12.33 -0.39
CA GLN A 103 -9.53 12.87 0.14
C GLN A 103 -9.38 12.72 1.64
N SER A 104 -10.45 12.35 2.31
CA SER A 104 -10.42 12.28 3.77
C SER A 104 -10.14 10.90 4.32
N PHE A 105 -9.88 9.89 3.48
CA PHE A 105 -9.61 8.56 4.01
C PHE A 105 -8.18 8.41 4.49
N TRP A 106 -7.20 8.77 3.67
CA TRP A 106 -5.78 8.63 4.01
C TRP A 106 -5.22 9.93 4.57
N ALA A 107 -4.34 9.81 5.54
CA ALA A 107 -3.59 10.98 6.00
C ALA A 107 -2.63 11.42 4.90
N ARG A 108 -2.22 12.67 4.96
CA ARG A 108 -1.27 13.19 3.99
C ARG A 108 0.08 12.55 4.15
N GLY A 109 0.79 12.46 3.04
CA GLY A 109 2.16 12.02 3.07
C GLY A 109 2.33 10.52 3.13
N TYR A 110 3.57 10.12 3.12
CA TYR A 110 3.96 8.73 3.20
C TYR A 110 5.46 8.67 3.50
N TYR A 111 5.90 7.55 4.02
CA TYR A 111 7.32 7.29 4.21
C TYR A 111 7.79 6.43 3.04
N VAL A 112 8.97 6.71 2.50
CA VAL A 112 9.54 5.90 1.43
C VAL A 112 11.03 5.72 1.64
N SER A 113 11.51 4.50 1.39
CA SER A 113 12.94 4.25 1.33
C SER A 113 13.20 3.32 0.15
N THR A 114 14.39 3.45 -0.42
CA THR A 114 14.79 2.56 -1.50
C THR A 114 15.18 1.21 -0.91
N VAL A 115 14.98 0.16 -1.71
CA VAL A 115 15.37 -1.19 -1.34
C VAL A 115 16.39 -1.63 -2.36
N GLY A 116 17.61 -1.90 -1.89
CA GLY A 116 18.66 -2.35 -2.76
C GLY A 116 18.76 -3.85 -2.79
N ARG A 117 19.92 -4.37 -2.43
CA ARG A 117 20.15 -5.81 -2.49
C ARG A 117 19.49 -6.58 -1.36
N ASP A 118 18.94 -5.89 -0.38
CA ASP A 118 18.38 -6.52 0.81
C ASP A 118 16.88 -6.73 0.70
N GLU A 119 16.39 -6.94 -0.53
CA GLU A 119 14.96 -7.13 -0.75
C GLU A 119 14.38 -8.22 0.13
N GLU A 120 15.09 -9.34 0.23
CA GLU A 120 14.59 -10.46 1.00
C GLU A 120 14.47 -10.12 2.48
N THR A 121 15.44 -9.37 2.99
CA THR A 121 15.39 -8.93 4.38
C THR A 121 14.19 -8.03 4.62
N VAL A 122 13.90 -7.11 3.69
CA VAL A 122 12.76 -6.23 3.82
C VAL A 122 11.46 -7.02 3.76
N ARG A 123 11.37 -7.98 2.86
CA ARG A 123 10.18 -8.83 2.77
C ARG A 123 9.94 -9.60 4.07
N ASN A 124 11.00 -10.15 4.64
CA ASN A 124 10.88 -10.90 5.87
C ASN A 124 10.46 -9.99 7.02
N TYR A 125 10.96 -8.77 7.04
CA TYR A 125 10.57 -7.82 8.05
C TYR A 125 9.07 -7.50 7.96
N ILE A 126 8.57 -7.28 6.76
CA ILE A 126 7.15 -6.98 6.56
C ILE A 126 6.29 -8.17 7.00
N LYS A 127 6.69 -9.38 6.66
CA LYS A 127 5.96 -10.57 7.08
C LYS A 127 5.95 -10.71 8.60
N HIS A 128 7.07 -10.44 9.23
CA HIS A 128 7.16 -10.50 10.69
C HIS A 128 6.21 -9.50 11.33
N GLN A 129 6.15 -8.29 10.78
CA GLN A 129 5.23 -7.28 11.28
C GLN A 129 3.78 -7.74 11.13
N GLU A 130 3.48 -8.44 10.06
CA GLU A 130 2.13 -8.97 9.86
C GLU A 130 1.76 -9.96 10.95
N GLU A 131 2.67 -10.85 11.29
CA GLU A 131 2.41 -11.85 12.32
C GLU A 131 2.21 -11.19 13.67
N GLU A 132 3.03 -10.20 13.98
CA GLU A 132 2.89 -9.46 15.22
C GLU A 132 1.56 -8.73 15.30
N ASP A 133 1.17 -8.12 14.20
CA ASP A 133 -0.09 -7.38 14.14
C ASP A 133 -1.29 -8.31 14.36
N LYS A 134 -1.26 -9.46 13.73
CA LYS A 134 -2.34 -10.44 13.91
C LYS A 134 -2.43 -10.93 15.35
N ARG A 135 -1.29 -11.15 15.98
CA ARG A 135 -1.26 -11.57 17.36
C ARG A 135 -1.86 -10.52 18.26
N ILE A 136 -1.51 -9.25 18.02
CA ILE A 136 -2.04 -8.14 18.81
C ILE A 136 -3.54 -8.00 18.60
N ASP A 137 -3.98 -8.12 17.34
CA ASP A 137 -5.41 -8.04 17.05
C ASP A 137 -6.20 -9.11 17.78
N GLN A 138 -5.65 -10.31 17.89
CA GLN A 138 -6.32 -11.37 18.61
C GLN A 138 -6.43 -11.05 20.10
N LEU A 139 -5.42 -10.40 20.64
CA LEU A 139 -5.44 -10.02 22.04
C LEU A 139 -6.45 -8.91 22.31
N ASP A 140 -6.69 -8.08 21.31
CA ASP A 140 -7.59 -6.94 21.46
C ASP A 140 -9.07 -7.29 21.32
N LEU A 141 -9.36 -8.56 21.07
CA LEU A 141 -10.74 -8.98 20.91
C LEU A 141 -11.49 -9.09 22.22
N PHE A 142 -10.87 -8.75 23.30
CA PHE A 142 -11.51 -8.76 24.60
C PHE A 142 -11.87 -7.37 25.02
#